data_50576d9d77173bfe7d3f9c7e7f9f1f12
#
_entry.id   50576d9d77173bfe7d3f9c7e7f9f1f12
#
_cell.length_a   1.000
_cell.length_b   1.000
_cell.length_c   1.000
_cell.angle_alpha   90.00
_cell.angle_beta   90.00
_cell.angle_gamma   90.00
#
_symmetry.space_group_name_H-M   'P 1'
#
loop_
_entity.id
_entity.type
_entity.pdbx_description
1 polymer ?
#
loop_
_entity_poly.entity_id
_entity_poly.type
_entity_poly.pdbx_seq_one_letter_code
_entity_poly.pdbx_strand_id
1 'polypeptide(L)'
;MTYGCTGVIEDGKDDGGKDQNKTVAVSITGSAQKGPLTKGSQITAFPLDETLTATGQSFPGTVIDNLGNFRINGNCSDPYLELRADGYYYSEFYGTVSEAPLYLEALVSPNSSRVNLNLLTTIINPRVKKLILDGASYDAAVSQAQNEFATSMGVKVDPKFDFDELSIVGSSDMDALLLAISCLMEQGRTTGQVSAFIQEMAFDFEDGEMSKTTLDKLNEYYDCIPVASVVTNLTEYYKSNGVEDVTIPDFYKYVQSKEDYVTVTDLKMTKGIYGRDGYIVIVDNTITQEQAGQYAERYAGHGVNLVSWAPDFYDGMGYGQITLELTTYQSADKSGWTSDVKWMVVSPAEKIGNKAYKYTITLDPTVEDVKNTGNLYWEGDDREWFAPLNKPSVVDAELFNVEEKPVLVVYDGRKKSSIKVNGVDYKLFAMPTHEWEQSNYGRHITFIPKSDVYEISSFSVEQLGEYVISIQ
;
A
#
# COMPACT_ATOMS: atom_id res chain seq x y z
N MET A 1 -26.53 48.62 83.15
CA MET A 1 -26.91 49.60 82.09
C MET A 1 -26.78 48.85 80.80
N THR A 2 -27.87 48.23 80.30
CA THR A 2 -28.75 48.74 79.22
C THR A 2 -27.99 48.93 77.92
N TYR A 3 -28.28 48.30 76.85
CA TYR A 3 -29.44 48.15 75.99
C TYR A 3 -29.19 47.08 74.99
N GLY A 4 -30.06 46.28 74.67
CA GLY A 4 -30.72 45.60 73.71
C GLY A 4 -30.91 46.28 72.35
N CYS A 5 -30.78 45.48 71.26
CA CYS A 5 -31.40 45.80 70.00
C CYS A 5 -31.71 44.45 69.29
N THR A 6 -32.94 44.25 69.03
CA THR A 6 -33.60 43.23 68.23
C THR A 6 -33.18 43.42 66.75
N GLY A 7 -32.64 42.41 66.12
CA GLY A 7 -32.41 42.37 64.67
C GLY A 7 -33.39 41.39 64.02
N VAL A 8 -34.11 41.88 63.05
CA VAL A 8 -35.14 41.25 62.22
C VAL A 8 -34.48 40.14 61.40
N ILE A 9 -35.12 38.98 61.42
CA ILE A 9 -34.83 37.89 60.46
C ILE A 9 -35.50 38.28 59.16
N GLU A 10 -34.69 38.65 58.17
CA GLU A 10 -35.12 38.66 56.76
C GLU A 10 -34.97 37.27 56.18
N ASP A 11 -36.12 36.67 55.76
CA ASP A 11 -36.16 35.51 54.90
C ASP A 11 -35.47 35.81 53.55
N GLY A 12 -34.22 35.45 53.43
CA GLY A 12 -33.55 35.37 52.18
C GLY A 12 -34.15 34.27 51.36
N LYS A 13 -34.96 34.63 50.32
CA LYS A 13 -35.31 33.71 49.25
C LYS A 13 -33.99 33.26 48.61
N ASP A 14 -33.76 31.99 48.70
CA ASP A 14 -32.78 31.24 47.91
C ASP A 14 -33.28 31.33 46.44
N ASP A 15 -32.81 32.29 45.72
CA ASP A 15 -32.92 32.33 44.26
C ASP A 15 -31.97 31.24 43.75
N GLY A 16 -32.54 30.11 43.40
CA GLY A 16 -31.86 29.03 42.72
C GLY A 16 -31.15 29.56 41.49
N GLY A 17 -29.91 30.02 41.69
CA GLY A 17 -29.01 30.39 40.62
C GLY A 17 -28.87 29.18 39.70
N LYS A 18 -29.44 29.28 38.50
CA LYS A 18 -29.05 28.43 37.41
C LYS A 18 -27.54 28.53 37.32
N ASP A 19 -26.88 27.39 37.53
CA ASP A 19 -25.45 27.25 37.21
C ASP A 19 -25.24 27.84 35.82
N GLN A 20 -24.61 29.01 35.76
CA GLN A 20 -24.20 29.60 34.49
C GLN A 20 -23.18 28.65 33.92
N ASN A 21 -23.52 27.98 32.83
CA ASN A 21 -22.63 27.09 32.09
C ASN A 21 -21.25 27.73 31.98
N LYS A 22 -20.29 27.13 32.68
CA LYS A 22 -18.92 27.68 32.72
C LYS A 22 -18.31 27.46 31.35
N THR A 23 -18.01 28.57 30.65
CA THR A 23 -17.34 28.53 29.36
C THR A 23 -15.96 27.85 29.49
N VAL A 24 -15.72 26.84 28.68
CA VAL A 24 -14.46 26.08 28.62
C VAL A 24 -13.68 26.52 27.37
N ALA A 25 -12.40 26.79 27.55
CA ALA A 25 -11.51 27.01 26.41
C ALA A 25 -11.23 25.66 25.70
N VAL A 26 -11.69 25.52 24.49
CA VAL A 26 -11.47 24.36 23.64
C VAL A 26 -10.12 24.50 22.96
N SER A 27 -9.27 23.49 23.09
CA SER A 27 -8.00 23.38 22.36
C SER A 27 -7.72 21.91 22.07
N ILE A 28 -8.23 21.43 20.93
CA ILE A 28 -8.15 20.02 20.51
C ILE A 28 -7.12 19.89 19.41
N THR A 29 -6.24 18.92 19.56
CA THR A 29 -5.29 18.44 18.53
C THR A 29 -5.55 16.99 18.23
N GLY A 30 -5.15 16.51 17.06
CA GLY A 30 -5.28 15.10 16.69
C GLY A 30 -4.94 14.86 15.24
N SER A 31 -5.29 13.70 14.75
CA SER A 31 -5.19 13.34 13.33
C SER A 31 -6.55 12.91 12.77
N ALA A 32 -6.78 13.20 11.50
CA ALA A 32 -7.96 12.74 10.77
C ALA A 32 -7.51 11.72 9.72
N GLN A 33 -7.98 10.45 9.87
CA GLN A 33 -7.47 9.30 9.13
C GLN A 33 -8.57 8.30 8.77
N LYS A 34 -8.78 8.09 7.49
CA LYS A 34 -9.13 6.82 6.84
C LYS A 34 -7.82 6.19 6.37
N GLY A 35 -7.11 6.61 5.35
CA GLY A 35 -5.74 7.07 5.34
C GLY A 35 -5.63 8.52 5.81
N PRO A 36 -4.39 9.07 5.96
CA PRO A 36 -4.23 10.43 6.43
C PRO A 36 -4.93 11.43 5.51
N LEU A 37 -5.77 12.32 6.07
CA LEU A 37 -6.34 13.41 5.30
C LEU A 37 -5.23 14.37 4.85
N THR A 38 -5.34 14.86 3.62
CA THR A 38 -4.34 15.74 3.02
C THR A 38 -4.39 17.15 3.64
N LYS A 39 -3.25 17.83 3.63
CA LYS A 39 -3.14 19.23 4.08
C LYS A 39 -4.19 20.13 3.43
N GLY A 40 -4.86 20.93 4.24
CA GLY A 40 -5.91 21.85 3.81
C GLY A 40 -7.33 21.27 3.89
N SER A 41 -7.50 19.98 4.20
CA SER A 41 -8.81 19.39 4.52
C SER A 41 -9.45 20.15 5.69
N GLN A 42 -10.78 20.27 5.66
CA GLN A 42 -11.51 21.06 6.65
C GLN A 42 -11.80 20.22 7.89
N ILE A 43 -11.62 20.84 9.05
CA ILE A 43 -12.05 20.29 10.33
C ILE A 43 -12.94 21.34 10.99
N THR A 44 -14.11 20.94 11.49
CA THR A 44 -15.02 21.85 12.17
C THR A 44 -15.57 21.20 13.43
N ALA A 45 -15.54 21.92 14.54
CA ALA A 45 -16.23 21.51 15.76
C ALA A 45 -17.56 22.28 15.91
N PHE A 46 -18.63 21.57 16.15
CA PHE A 46 -19.97 22.09 16.36
C PHE A 46 -20.39 21.86 17.81
N PRO A 47 -20.57 22.92 18.63
CA PRO A 47 -21.15 22.79 19.95
C PRO A 47 -22.58 22.23 19.89
N LEU A 48 -22.86 21.24 20.74
CA LEU A 48 -24.17 20.61 20.87
C LEU A 48 -24.67 20.77 22.32
N ASP A 49 -25.95 21.04 22.47
CA ASP A 49 -26.63 21.11 23.75
C ASP A 49 -26.87 19.69 24.36
N GLU A 50 -27.54 19.63 25.53
CA GLU A 50 -27.84 18.39 26.23
C GLU A 50 -28.74 17.44 25.42
N THR A 51 -29.45 17.95 24.42
CA THR A 51 -30.26 17.15 23.48
C THR A 51 -29.51 16.78 22.21
N LEU A 52 -28.21 17.02 22.16
CA LEU A 52 -27.33 16.82 20.99
C LEU A 52 -27.77 17.65 19.77
N THR A 53 -28.44 18.78 20.02
CA THR A 53 -28.84 19.73 18.98
C THR A 53 -27.76 20.81 18.82
N ALA A 54 -27.40 21.13 17.56
CA ALA A 54 -26.40 22.15 17.27
C ALA A 54 -26.84 23.53 17.74
N THR A 55 -25.99 24.23 18.49
CA THR A 55 -26.28 25.53 19.09
C THR A 55 -26.08 26.71 18.14
N GLY A 56 -25.67 26.43 16.91
CA GLY A 56 -25.44 27.44 15.87
C GLY A 56 -24.04 28.05 15.88
N GLN A 57 -23.19 27.67 16.83
CA GLN A 57 -21.78 28.02 16.84
C GLN A 57 -20.95 26.99 16.07
N SER A 58 -19.78 27.38 15.60
CA SER A 58 -18.79 26.47 15.01
C SER A 58 -17.37 26.99 15.20
N PHE A 59 -16.44 26.07 15.36
CA PHE A 59 -15.01 26.36 15.48
C PHE A 59 -14.30 25.71 14.29
N PRO A 60 -13.95 26.52 13.26
CA PRO A 60 -13.25 26.03 12.10
C PRO A 60 -11.77 25.76 12.39
N GLY A 61 -11.24 24.72 11.78
CA GLY A 61 -9.84 24.36 11.74
C GLY A 61 -9.50 23.73 10.38
N THR A 62 -8.25 23.37 10.23
CA THR A 62 -7.77 22.69 9.01
C THR A 62 -6.72 21.64 9.37
N VAL A 63 -6.59 20.65 8.50
CA VAL A 63 -5.46 19.73 8.51
C VAL A 63 -4.19 20.50 8.10
N ILE A 64 -3.16 20.45 8.94
CA ILE A 64 -1.96 21.29 8.82
C ILE A 64 -0.82 20.66 8.03
N ASP A 65 -0.86 19.33 7.84
CA ASP A 65 0.13 18.56 7.08
C ASP A 65 -0.51 17.36 6.37
N ASN A 66 0.27 16.60 5.61
CA ASN A 66 -0.22 15.42 4.91
C ASN A 66 -0.29 14.16 5.79
N LEU A 67 -0.04 14.27 7.09
CA LEU A 67 -0.21 13.18 8.06
C LEU A 67 -1.59 13.22 8.72
N GLY A 68 -2.45 14.12 8.29
CA GLY A 68 -3.79 14.31 8.83
C GLY A 68 -3.84 15.14 10.12
N ASN A 69 -2.72 15.67 10.60
CA ASN A 69 -2.69 16.42 11.86
C ASN A 69 -3.52 17.72 11.77
N PHE A 70 -4.28 17.98 12.83
CA PHE A 70 -5.12 19.19 12.90
C PHE A 70 -5.09 19.83 14.28
N ARG A 71 -5.60 21.08 14.33
CA ARG A 71 -5.87 21.80 15.57
C ARG A 71 -7.15 22.59 15.45
N ILE A 72 -7.98 22.55 16.53
CA ILE A 72 -9.16 23.38 16.72
C ILE A 72 -9.01 24.18 18.00
N ASN A 73 -9.41 25.46 17.96
CA ASN A 73 -9.49 26.32 19.14
C ASN A 73 -10.84 27.03 19.16
N GLY A 74 -11.38 27.20 20.36
CA GLY A 74 -12.66 27.89 20.56
C GLY A 74 -12.98 28.09 22.04
N ASN A 75 -14.18 28.58 22.31
CA ASN A 75 -14.72 28.68 23.66
C ASN A 75 -16.13 28.10 23.64
N CYS A 76 -16.37 27.04 24.41
CA CYS A 76 -17.62 26.32 24.45
C CYS A 76 -18.27 26.37 25.83
N SER A 77 -19.57 26.59 25.88
CA SER A 77 -20.36 26.47 27.11
C SER A 77 -21.29 25.27 27.08
N ASP A 78 -21.33 24.56 25.96
CA ASP A 78 -22.20 23.42 25.73
C ASP A 78 -21.51 22.13 26.18
N PRO A 79 -22.26 21.07 26.56
CA PRO A 79 -21.70 19.86 27.14
C PRO A 79 -20.94 18.98 26.14
N TYR A 80 -21.21 19.13 24.83
CA TYR A 80 -20.65 18.29 23.78
C TYR A 80 -20.15 19.09 22.60
N LEU A 81 -19.21 18.48 21.86
CA LEU A 81 -18.76 18.94 20.56
C LEU A 81 -18.86 17.80 19.54
N GLU A 82 -19.39 18.09 18.37
CA GLU A 82 -19.27 17.21 17.23
C GLU A 82 -18.12 17.69 16.34
N LEU A 83 -17.07 16.89 16.28
CA LEU A 83 -15.97 17.11 15.34
C LEU A 83 -16.31 16.51 13.99
N ARG A 84 -16.06 17.25 12.92
CA ARG A 84 -16.26 16.83 11.53
C ARG A 84 -15.03 17.11 10.72
N ALA A 85 -14.57 16.13 9.94
CA ALA A 85 -13.50 16.28 8.97
C ALA A 85 -14.04 16.00 7.57
N ASP A 86 -13.65 16.82 6.60
CA ASP A 86 -14.01 16.70 5.19
C ASP A 86 -12.78 16.99 4.33
N GLY A 87 -12.36 16.01 3.53
CA GLY A 87 -11.18 16.18 2.69
C GLY A 87 -10.76 14.94 1.93
N TYR A 88 -9.80 15.16 1.05
CA TYR A 88 -9.11 14.08 0.36
C TYR A 88 -8.16 13.37 1.33
N TYR A 89 -7.91 12.08 1.11
CA TYR A 89 -7.02 11.29 1.93
C TYR A 89 -6.03 10.50 1.06
N TYR A 90 -4.90 10.14 1.63
CA TYR A 90 -4.00 9.18 1.00
C TYR A 90 -4.53 7.79 1.25
N SER A 91 -4.81 7.05 0.17
CA SER A 91 -5.24 5.66 0.24
C SER A 91 -4.03 4.78 0.54
N GLU A 92 -4.03 4.15 1.70
CA GLU A 92 -3.03 3.14 2.06
C GLU A 92 -3.12 1.90 1.18
N PHE A 93 -4.31 1.63 0.64
CA PHE A 93 -4.57 0.49 -0.22
C PHE A 93 -4.02 0.70 -1.64
N TYR A 94 -4.31 1.86 -2.26
CA TYR A 94 -3.90 2.16 -3.65
C TYR A 94 -2.58 2.92 -3.77
N GLY A 95 -2.03 3.46 -2.68
CA GLY A 95 -0.80 4.25 -2.70
C GLY A 95 -0.92 5.62 -3.36
N THR A 96 -2.13 6.16 -3.45
CA THR A 96 -2.43 7.44 -4.11
C THR A 96 -3.41 8.27 -3.30
N VAL A 97 -3.52 9.56 -3.63
CA VAL A 97 -4.58 10.41 -3.06
C VAL A 97 -5.93 10.02 -3.63
N SER A 98 -6.96 9.99 -2.80
CA SER A 98 -8.33 9.63 -3.18
C SER A 98 -8.90 10.54 -4.27
N GLU A 99 -9.82 10.02 -5.09
CA GLU A 99 -10.44 10.78 -6.18
C GLU A 99 -11.56 11.73 -5.73
N ALA A 100 -12.09 11.51 -4.50
CA ALA A 100 -13.15 12.30 -3.90
C ALA A 100 -12.88 12.53 -2.41
N PRO A 101 -13.45 13.57 -1.79
CA PRO A 101 -13.34 13.78 -0.36
C PRO A 101 -14.09 12.72 0.43
N LEU A 102 -13.64 12.48 1.65
CA LEU A 102 -14.22 11.60 2.65
C LEU A 102 -14.66 12.43 3.86
N TYR A 103 -15.73 11.97 4.51
CA TYR A 103 -16.28 12.58 5.70
C TYR A 103 -16.06 11.68 6.92
N LEU A 104 -15.49 12.24 7.99
CA LEU A 104 -15.31 11.59 9.28
C LEU A 104 -15.93 12.44 10.39
N GLU A 105 -16.43 11.80 11.45
CA GLU A 105 -17.00 12.50 12.59
C GLU A 105 -16.77 11.79 13.92
N ALA A 106 -16.86 12.55 15.01
CA ALA A 106 -16.88 12.03 16.37
C ALA A 106 -17.59 13.01 17.30
N LEU A 107 -18.37 12.49 18.24
CA LEU A 107 -18.84 13.24 19.40
C LEU A 107 -17.73 13.22 20.46
N VAL A 108 -17.39 14.39 21.00
CA VAL A 108 -16.30 14.55 21.96
C VAL A 108 -16.70 15.51 23.12
N SER A 109 -15.98 15.40 24.23
CA SER A 109 -16.08 16.36 25.31
C SER A 109 -15.36 17.68 24.95
N PRO A 110 -15.90 18.86 25.29
CA PRO A 110 -15.18 20.13 25.15
C PRO A 110 -13.86 20.19 25.93
N ASN A 111 -13.68 19.32 26.92
CA ASN A 111 -12.46 19.20 27.73
C ASN A 111 -11.39 18.29 27.08
N SER A 112 -11.72 17.60 25.98
CA SER A 112 -10.74 16.77 25.27
C SER A 112 -9.61 17.63 24.74
N SER A 113 -8.37 17.19 24.92
CA SER A 113 -7.17 17.88 24.41
C SER A 113 -6.58 17.23 23.17
N ARG A 114 -6.88 15.94 22.99
CA ARG A 114 -6.46 15.15 21.84
C ARG A 114 -7.59 14.22 21.40
N VAL A 115 -7.82 14.18 20.09
CA VAL A 115 -8.84 13.35 19.46
C VAL A 115 -8.38 12.98 18.05
N ASN A 116 -8.28 11.72 17.73
CA ASN A 116 -8.13 11.25 16.36
C ASN A 116 -9.50 10.95 15.76
N LEU A 117 -9.80 11.58 14.63
CA LEU A 117 -10.97 11.26 13.82
C LEU A 117 -10.63 10.13 12.87
N ASN A 118 -11.30 8.99 13.00
CA ASN A 118 -11.06 7.81 12.18
C ASN A 118 -12.35 7.07 11.84
N LEU A 119 -12.24 5.96 11.12
CA LEU A 119 -13.39 5.16 10.74
C LEU A 119 -14.19 4.67 11.94
N LEU A 120 -13.49 4.22 12.98
CA LEU A 120 -14.17 3.63 14.15
C LEU A 120 -14.92 4.69 14.94
N THR A 121 -14.34 5.88 15.14
CA THR A 121 -15.05 7.00 15.78
C THR A 121 -16.29 7.40 14.99
N THR A 122 -16.22 7.36 13.65
CA THR A 122 -17.34 7.69 12.76
C THR A 122 -18.44 6.65 12.82
N ILE A 123 -18.10 5.37 12.78
CA ILE A 123 -19.07 4.26 12.79
C ILE A 123 -19.83 4.21 14.11
N ILE A 124 -19.15 4.40 15.26
CA ILE A 124 -19.81 4.32 16.56
C ILE A 124 -20.56 5.60 16.95
N ASN A 125 -20.36 6.72 16.24
CA ASN A 125 -20.90 8.04 16.60
C ASN A 125 -22.43 8.06 16.79
N PRO A 126 -23.27 7.48 15.91
CA PRO A 126 -24.73 7.41 16.12
C PRO A 126 -25.09 6.63 17.38
N ARG A 127 -24.39 5.53 17.67
CA ARG A 127 -24.62 4.73 18.87
C ARG A 127 -24.31 5.50 20.15
N VAL A 128 -23.17 6.20 20.20
CA VAL A 128 -22.79 7.06 21.33
C VAL A 128 -23.87 8.11 21.58
N LYS A 129 -24.32 8.79 20.52
CA LYS A 129 -25.39 9.79 20.61
C LYS A 129 -26.68 9.20 21.18
N LYS A 130 -27.10 8.03 20.69
CA LYS A 130 -28.30 7.34 21.17
C LYS A 130 -28.20 6.99 22.64
N LEU A 131 -27.08 6.44 23.08
CA LEU A 131 -26.87 6.08 24.49
C LEU A 131 -26.93 7.31 25.42
N ILE A 132 -26.39 8.45 24.99
CA ILE A 132 -26.48 9.71 25.74
C ILE A 132 -27.96 10.18 25.84
N LEU A 133 -28.71 10.14 24.74
CA LEU A 133 -30.12 10.49 24.72
C LEU A 133 -30.97 9.52 25.58
N ASP A 134 -30.54 8.28 25.73
CA ASP A 134 -31.14 7.28 26.63
C ASP A 134 -30.70 7.44 28.09
N GLY A 135 -29.85 8.46 28.39
CA GLY A 135 -29.49 8.87 29.75
C GLY A 135 -28.13 8.38 30.24
N ALA A 136 -27.28 7.80 29.38
CA ALA A 136 -25.91 7.46 29.75
C ALA A 136 -25.04 8.72 29.86
N SER A 137 -24.04 8.71 30.73
CA SER A 137 -22.97 9.72 30.70
C SER A 137 -22.13 9.55 29.43
N TYR A 138 -21.41 10.61 29.01
CA TYR A 138 -20.55 10.58 27.83
C TYR A 138 -19.55 9.42 27.89
N ASP A 139 -18.79 9.28 28.98
CA ASP A 139 -17.77 8.24 29.11
C ASP A 139 -18.39 6.82 29.09
N ALA A 140 -19.54 6.65 29.73
CA ALA A 140 -20.27 5.37 29.71
C ALA A 140 -20.78 5.02 28.32
N ALA A 141 -21.31 6.01 27.58
CA ALA A 141 -21.81 5.83 26.21
C ALA A 141 -20.68 5.45 25.24
N VAL A 142 -19.55 6.16 25.30
CA VAL A 142 -18.36 5.85 24.48
C VAL A 142 -17.83 4.46 24.77
N SER A 143 -17.59 4.14 26.06
CA SER A 143 -17.09 2.81 26.46
C SER A 143 -18.04 1.68 26.06
N GLN A 144 -19.35 1.88 26.20
CA GLN A 144 -20.33 0.88 25.79
C GLN A 144 -20.33 0.68 24.28
N ALA A 145 -20.38 1.76 23.48
CA ALA A 145 -20.39 1.68 22.01
C ALA A 145 -19.12 0.98 21.47
N GLN A 146 -17.96 1.28 22.04
CA GLN A 146 -16.68 0.62 21.69
C GLN A 146 -16.70 -0.88 21.97
N ASN A 147 -17.21 -1.29 23.15
CA ASN A 147 -17.32 -2.70 23.51
C ASN A 147 -18.33 -3.46 22.63
N GLU A 148 -19.47 -2.85 22.33
CA GLU A 148 -20.50 -3.41 21.45
C GLU A 148 -19.95 -3.58 20.02
N PHE A 149 -19.22 -2.59 19.50
CA PHE A 149 -18.58 -2.67 18.18
C PHE A 149 -17.55 -3.80 18.14
N ALA A 150 -16.66 -3.87 19.11
CA ALA A 150 -15.65 -4.92 19.14
C ALA A 150 -16.28 -6.32 19.27
N THR A 151 -17.37 -6.44 20.02
CA THR A 151 -18.12 -7.69 20.14
C THR A 151 -18.71 -8.08 18.78
N SER A 152 -19.29 -7.14 18.04
CA SER A 152 -19.82 -7.37 16.68
C SER A 152 -18.71 -7.80 15.71
N MET A 153 -17.51 -7.27 15.87
CA MET A 153 -16.32 -7.65 15.08
C MET A 153 -15.64 -8.95 15.57
N GLY A 154 -16.14 -9.58 16.63
CA GLY A 154 -15.55 -10.78 17.20
C GLY A 154 -14.19 -10.56 17.87
N VAL A 155 -13.83 -9.32 18.21
CA VAL A 155 -12.58 -8.96 18.87
C VAL A 155 -12.79 -8.54 20.31
N LYS A 156 -11.74 -8.65 21.13
CA LYS A 156 -11.75 -8.14 22.51
C LYS A 156 -11.09 -6.76 22.53
N VAL A 157 -11.81 -5.77 23.06
CA VAL A 157 -11.22 -4.45 23.34
C VAL A 157 -10.32 -4.57 24.57
N ASP A 158 -9.11 -4.04 24.47
CA ASP A 158 -8.36 -3.67 25.68
C ASP A 158 -9.00 -2.38 26.22
N PRO A 159 -9.59 -2.39 27.42
CA PRO A 159 -10.30 -1.24 27.99
C PRO A 159 -9.40 -0.01 28.24
N LYS A 160 -8.12 -0.09 27.90
CA LYS A 160 -7.18 1.02 27.98
C LYS A 160 -7.10 1.87 26.68
N PHE A 161 -7.75 1.45 25.60
CA PHE A 161 -7.68 2.15 24.32
C PHE A 161 -9.03 2.71 23.95
N ASP A 162 -9.11 4.03 23.85
CA ASP A 162 -10.25 4.72 23.27
C ASP A 162 -10.08 4.83 21.76
N PHE A 163 -11.19 4.71 21.00
CA PHE A 163 -11.12 4.75 19.54
C PHE A 163 -10.62 6.08 18.98
N ASP A 164 -10.75 7.15 19.74
CA ASP A 164 -10.20 8.48 19.40
C ASP A 164 -8.70 8.64 19.72
N GLU A 165 -8.05 7.60 20.23
CA GLU A 165 -6.59 7.52 20.36
C GLU A 165 -5.93 6.71 19.25
N LEU A 166 -6.71 5.90 18.51
CA LEU A 166 -6.20 4.98 17.50
C LEU A 166 -5.71 5.68 16.24
N SER A 167 -4.75 5.04 15.60
CA SER A 167 -4.15 5.48 14.34
C SER A 167 -3.96 4.30 13.40
N ILE A 168 -4.01 4.53 12.09
CA ILE A 168 -3.65 3.51 11.09
C ILE A 168 -2.16 3.16 11.09
N VAL A 169 -1.34 3.92 11.80
CA VAL A 169 0.07 3.61 12.11
C VAL A 169 0.23 3.54 13.61
N GLY A 170 0.89 2.52 14.10
CA GLY A 170 1.04 2.28 15.53
C GLY A 170 1.44 0.85 15.82
N SER A 171 1.31 0.41 17.05
CA SER A 171 1.74 -0.94 17.45
C SER A 171 0.69 -1.72 18.23
N SER A 172 -0.48 -1.13 18.49
CA SER A 172 -1.53 -1.81 19.24
C SER A 172 -2.38 -2.73 18.33
N ASP A 173 -3.01 -3.73 18.94
CA ASP A 173 -3.96 -4.59 18.27
C ASP A 173 -5.18 -3.83 17.74
N MET A 174 -5.56 -2.74 18.40
CA MET A 174 -6.68 -1.90 17.96
C MET A 174 -6.29 -1.01 16.79
N ASP A 175 -5.04 -0.52 16.70
CA ASP A 175 -4.51 0.13 15.49
C ASP A 175 -4.52 -0.85 14.31
N ALA A 176 -4.16 -2.11 14.56
CA ALA A 176 -4.20 -3.16 13.55
C ALA A 176 -5.63 -3.43 13.05
N LEU A 177 -6.62 -3.45 13.93
CA LEU A 177 -8.03 -3.58 13.56
C LEU A 177 -8.51 -2.38 12.73
N LEU A 178 -8.16 -1.15 13.15
CA LEU A 178 -8.51 0.07 12.41
C LEU A 178 -7.95 0.03 10.98
N LEU A 179 -6.67 -0.31 10.81
CA LEU A 179 -6.04 -0.44 9.50
C LEU A 179 -6.67 -1.55 8.66
N ALA A 180 -6.97 -2.70 9.26
CA ALA A 180 -7.64 -3.80 8.58
C ALA A 180 -9.02 -3.39 8.03
N ILE A 181 -9.86 -2.77 8.87
CA ILE A 181 -11.18 -2.28 8.45
C ILE A 181 -11.02 -1.23 7.35
N SER A 182 -10.04 -0.34 7.46
CA SER A 182 -9.73 0.66 6.45
C SER A 182 -9.46 0.02 5.08
N CYS A 183 -8.65 -1.02 5.04
CA CYS A 183 -8.34 -1.74 3.80
C CYS A 183 -9.55 -2.52 3.25
N LEU A 184 -10.28 -3.24 4.12
CA LEU A 184 -11.47 -4.01 3.74
C LEU A 184 -12.57 -3.12 3.14
N MET A 185 -12.72 -1.89 3.64
CA MET A 185 -13.68 -0.94 3.09
C MET A 185 -13.33 -0.45 1.69
N GLU A 186 -12.05 -0.39 1.35
CA GLU A 186 -11.60 0.25 0.11
C GLU A 186 -11.55 -0.72 -1.07
N GLN A 187 -11.26 -1.98 -0.83
CA GLN A 187 -11.13 -2.95 -1.90
C GLN A 187 -12.41 -3.12 -2.70
N GLY A 188 -12.29 -2.99 -4.03
CA GLY A 188 -13.42 -3.12 -4.95
C GLY A 188 -14.43 -1.96 -4.92
N ARG A 189 -14.13 -0.86 -4.20
CA ARG A 189 -15.03 0.30 -4.06
C ARG A 189 -14.37 1.59 -4.53
N THR A 190 -15.14 2.43 -5.17
CA THR A 190 -14.76 3.83 -5.43
C THR A 190 -14.83 4.63 -4.12
N THR A 191 -14.16 5.79 -4.04
CA THR A 191 -14.20 6.66 -2.85
C THR A 191 -15.63 7.01 -2.44
N GLY A 192 -16.53 7.27 -3.40
CA GLY A 192 -17.95 7.53 -3.11
C GLY A 192 -18.66 6.32 -2.50
N GLN A 193 -18.35 5.10 -2.96
CA GLN A 193 -18.88 3.87 -2.37
C GLN A 193 -18.32 3.60 -0.98
N VAL A 194 -17.05 3.92 -0.73
CA VAL A 194 -16.45 3.87 0.61
C VAL A 194 -17.19 4.80 1.56
N SER A 195 -17.40 6.06 1.16
CA SER A 195 -18.15 7.03 1.96
C SER A 195 -19.58 6.57 2.26
N ALA A 196 -20.26 6.02 1.27
CA ALA A 196 -21.62 5.47 1.45
C ALA A 196 -21.62 4.27 2.41
N PHE A 197 -20.62 3.40 2.31
CA PHE A 197 -20.54 2.21 3.15
C PHE A 197 -20.18 2.55 4.61
N ILE A 198 -19.36 3.57 4.86
CA ILE A 198 -19.12 4.08 6.22
C ILE A 198 -20.46 4.53 6.86
N GLN A 199 -21.28 5.26 6.12
CA GLN A 199 -22.59 5.72 6.61
C GLN A 199 -23.57 4.55 6.81
N GLU A 200 -23.54 3.55 5.91
CA GLU A 200 -24.33 2.32 6.07
C GLU A 200 -23.95 1.60 7.36
N MET A 201 -22.64 1.42 7.63
CA MET A 201 -22.16 0.80 8.86
C MET A 201 -22.53 1.60 10.12
N ALA A 202 -22.40 2.92 10.06
CA ALA A 202 -22.73 3.79 11.19
C ALA A 202 -24.23 3.75 11.51
N PHE A 203 -25.09 3.70 10.50
CA PHE A 203 -26.52 3.57 10.67
C PHE A 203 -26.94 2.17 11.16
N ASP A 204 -26.34 1.12 10.60
CA ASP A 204 -26.61 -0.27 11.01
C ASP A 204 -26.23 -0.50 12.47
N PHE A 205 -25.13 0.14 12.93
CA PHE A 205 -24.62 0.00 14.29
C PHE A 205 -25.33 0.89 15.32
N GLU A 206 -26.30 1.71 14.96
CA GLU A 206 -26.99 2.63 15.89
C GLU A 206 -27.66 1.89 17.07
N ASP A 207 -28.09 0.66 16.88
CA ASP A 207 -28.71 -0.16 17.93
C ASP A 207 -27.69 -0.91 18.81
N GLY A 208 -26.39 -0.88 18.44
CA GLY A 208 -25.26 -1.50 19.16
C GLY A 208 -24.88 -2.88 18.66
N GLU A 209 -25.46 -3.33 17.54
CA GLU A 209 -25.12 -4.60 16.90
C GLU A 209 -24.92 -4.41 15.38
N MET A 210 -23.80 -4.88 14.86
CA MET A 210 -23.58 -4.89 13.41
C MET A 210 -24.28 -6.09 12.78
N SER A 211 -25.14 -5.85 11.81
CA SER A 211 -25.86 -6.92 11.14
C SER A 211 -24.92 -7.85 10.36
N LYS A 212 -25.31 -9.12 10.25
CA LYS A 212 -24.57 -10.08 9.43
C LYS A 212 -24.42 -9.61 7.98
N THR A 213 -25.41 -8.95 7.43
CA THR A 213 -25.36 -8.43 6.04
C THR A 213 -24.26 -7.40 5.87
N THR A 214 -24.11 -6.49 6.82
CA THR A 214 -23.06 -5.47 6.80
C THR A 214 -21.67 -6.09 7.02
N LEU A 215 -21.58 -7.05 7.94
CA LEU A 215 -20.33 -7.80 8.17
C LEU A 215 -19.93 -8.63 6.94
N ASP A 216 -20.88 -9.30 6.28
CA ASP A 216 -20.62 -10.05 5.04
C ASP A 216 -20.10 -9.12 3.92
N LYS A 217 -20.67 -7.91 3.79
CA LYS A 217 -20.20 -6.90 2.84
C LYS A 217 -18.80 -6.37 3.18
N LEU A 218 -18.49 -6.17 4.46
CA LEU A 218 -17.16 -5.75 4.90
C LEU A 218 -16.12 -6.83 4.56
N ASN A 219 -16.48 -8.09 4.79
CA ASN A 219 -15.60 -9.24 4.61
C ASN A 219 -15.61 -9.83 3.19
N GLU A 220 -16.31 -9.20 2.23
CA GLU A 220 -16.41 -9.68 0.84
C GLU A 220 -15.03 -9.94 0.20
N TYR A 221 -14.05 -9.13 0.56
CA TYR A 221 -12.68 -9.19 0.05
C TYR A 221 -11.65 -9.65 1.10
N TYR A 222 -12.13 -10.27 2.17
CA TYR A 222 -11.27 -10.94 3.14
C TYR A 222 -10.36 -11.96 2.42
N ASP A 223 -9.14 -12.14 2.84
CA ASP A 223 -8.09 -12.92 2.14
C ASP A 223 -7.58 -12.33 0.80
N CYS A 224 -8.12 -11.20 0.34
CA CYS A 224 -7.69 -10.56 -0.92
C CYS A 224 -6.92 -9.24 -0.70
N ILE A 225 -6.69 -8.82 0.54
CA ILE A 225 -5.99 -7.56 0.84
C ILE A 225 -4.50 -7.69 0.53
N PRO A 226 -3.93 -6.78 -0.29
CA PRO A 226 -2.51 -6.79 -0.63
C PRO A 226 -1.67 -6.21 0.52
N VAL A 227 -1.56 -6.96 1.61
CA VAL A 227 -0.93 -6.52 2.88
C VAL A 227 0.42 -5.85 2.66
N ALA A 228 1.25 -6.42 1.81
CA ALA A 228 2.57 -5.90 1.53
C ALA A 228 2.55 -4.54 0.83
N SER A 229 1.65 -4.36 -0.15
CA SER A 229 1.48 -3.06 -0.82
C SER A 229 1.02 -2.00 0.17
N VAL A 230 0.09 -2.34 1.07
CA VAL A 230 -0.38 -1.44 2.13
C VAL A 230 0.78 -1.01 3.04
N VAL A 231 1.61 -1.97 3.48
CA VAL A 231 2.80 -1.69 4.31
C VAL A 231 3.77 -0.77 3.58
N THR A 232 4.07 -1.07 2.32
CA THR A 232 4.97 -0.25 1.48
C THR A 232 4.41 1.15 1.29
N ASN A 233 3.15 1.26 0.88
CA ASN A 233 2.48 2.54 0.63
C ASN A 233 2.53 3.45 1.86
N LEU A 234 2.16 2.94 3.04
CA LEU A 234 2.21 3.72 4.27
C LEU A 234 3.65 4.10 4.65
N THR A 235 4.58 3.15 4.57
CA THR A 235 5.99 3.39 4.93
C THR A 235 6.59 4.50 4.06
N GLU A 236 6.41 4.42 2.75
CA GLU A 236 6.92 5.42 1.82
C GLU A 236 6.22 6.77 1.96
N TYR A 237 4.90 6.77 2.18
CA TYR A 237 4.14 8.00 2.37
C TYR A 237 4.58 8.76 3.62
N TYR A 238 4.67 8.08 4.77
CA TYR A 238 5.12 8.68 6.01
C TYR A 238 6.56 9.17 5.91
N LYS A 239 7.45 8.39 5.30
CA LYS A 239 8.83 8.77 5.04
C LYS A 239 8.93 10.01 4.15
N SER A 240 8.17 10.08 3.07
CA SER A 240 8.13 11.25 2.18
C SER A 240 7.60 12.52 2.86
N ASN A 241 6.87 12.36 3.96
CA ASN A 241 6.36 13.44 4.80
C ASN A 241 7.19 13.67 6.09
N GLY A 242 8.42 13.15 6.14
CA GLY A 242 9.41 13.44 7.18
C GLY A 242 9.34 12.54 8.42
N VAL A 243 8.65 11.40 8.34
CA VAL A 243 8.61 10.40 9.42
C VAL A 243 9.43 9.18 8.99
N GLU A 244 10.70 9.12 9.38
CA GLU A 244 11.63 8.06 8.94
C GLU A 244 11.28 6.68 9.51
N ASP A 245 10.84 6.59 10.77
CA ASP A 245 10.58 5.35 11.48
C ASP A 245 9.09 5.24 11.82
N VAL A 246 8.26 4.87 10.84
CA VAL A 246 6.85 4.59 11.06
C VAL A 246 6.65 3.12 11.44
N THR A 247 5.82 2.87 12.43
CA THR A 247 5.41 1.50 12.80
C THR A 247 4.06 1.20 12.17
N ILE A 248 4.02 0.23 11.27
CA ILE A 248 2.77 -0.29 10.70
C ILE A 248 2.28 -1.43 11.60
N PRO A 249 1.03 -1.36 12.09
CA PRO A 249 0.50 -2.39 12.98
C PRO A 249 0.31 -3.73 12.25
N ASP A 250 0.35 -4.83 12.98
CA ASP A 250 0.17 -6.18 12.43
C ASP A 250 -1.31 -6.48 12.13
N PHE A 251 -1.84 -5.85 11.08
CA PHE A 251 -3.25 -5.97 10.68
C PHE A 251 -3.57 -7.24 9.90
N TYR A 252 -2.54 -7.99 9.51
CA TYR A 252 -2.67 -9.24 8.76
C TYR A 252 -3.69 -10.20 9.34
N LYS A 253 -3.65 -10.43 10.66
CA LYS A 253 -4.54 -11.33 11.40
C LYS A 253 -6.03 -11.01 11.27
N TYR A 254 -6.36 -9.80 10.84
CA TYR A 254 -7.74 -9.34 10.63
C TYR A 254 -8.20 -9.34 9.17
N VAL A 255 -7.33 -9.73 8.24
CA VAL A 255 -7.64 -9.71 6.80
C VAL A 255 -7.23 -10.99 6.07
N GLN A 256 -6.70 -11.97 6.80
CA GLN A 256 -6.32 -13.28 6.23
C GLN A 256 -6.48 -14.38 7.28
N SER A 257 -6.80 -15.59 6.79
CA SER A 257 -7.11 -16.74 7.64
C SER A 257 -5.89 -17.58 8.06
N LYS A 258 -4.70 -17.31 7.50
CA LYS A 258 -3.50 -18.13 7.70
C LYS A 258 -2.53 -17.50 8.71
N GLU A 259 -2.02 -18.30 9.65
CA GLU A 259 -0.96 -17.88 10.58
C GLU A 259 0.39 -17.65 9.88
N ASP A 260 0.65 -18.43 8.82
CA ASP A 260 1.86 -18.35 8.01
C ASP A 260 1.56 -17.70 6.67
N TYR A 261 2.17 -16.57 6.42
CA TYR A 261 1.92 -15.81 5.23
C TYR A 261 3.19 -15.33 4.56
N VAL A 262 3.12 -15.22 3.27
CA VAL A 262 4.06 -14.48 2.45
C VAL A 262 3.30 -13.64 1.43
N THR A 263 3.73 -12.42 1.26
CA THR A 263 3.26 -11.55 0.19
C THR A 263 4.46 -11.02 -0.55
N VAL A 264 4.49 -11.19 -1.85
CA VAL A 264 5.53 -10.60 -2.70
C VAL A 264 5.26 -9.10 -2.81
N THR A 265 6.24 -8.31 -2.39
CA THR A 265 6.17 -6.84 -2.45
C THR A 265 6.77 -6.31 -3.73
N ASP A 266 7.84 -6.98 -4.20
CA ASP A 266 8.54 -6.59 -5.42
C ASP A 266 9.22 -7.83 -6.02
N LEU A 267 9.29 -7.87 -7.34
CA LEU A 267 10.12 -8.80 -8.08
C LEU A 267 10.68 -8.06 -9.29
N LYS A 268 11.95 -7.79 -9.27
CA LYS A 268 12.61 -7.06 -10.35
C LYS A 268 13.79 -7.84 -10.89
N MET A 269 14.06 -7.69 -12.17
CA MET A 269 15.25 -8.20 -12.78
C MET A 269 16.39 -7.19 -12.55
N THR A 270 17.48 -7.67 -11.95
CA THR A 270 18.66 -6.85 -11.68
C THR A 270 19.77 -7.13 -12.68
N LYS A 271 19.70 -8.27 -13.36
CA LYS A 271 20.70 -8.67 -14.35
C LYS A 271 20.11 -9.66 -15.34
N GLY A 272 20.47 -9.54 -16.62
CA GLY A 272 20.05 -10.43 -17.67
C GLY A 272 19.07 -9.82 -18.68
N ILE A 273 18.55 -10.65 -19.58
CA ILE A 273 17.50 -10.29 -20.55
C ILE A 273 16.35 -11.26 -20.37
N TYR A 274 15.15 -10.71 -20.29
CA TYR A 274 13.91 -11.47 -20.34
C TYR A 274 13.06 -10.97 -21.49
N GLY A 275 12.56 -11.84 -22.32
CA GLY A 275 11.90 -11.47 -23.57
C GLY A 275 12.85 -11.28 -24.74
N ARG A 276 12.31 -10.85 -25.87
CA ARG A 276 13.10 -10.55 -27.06
C ARG A 276 13.68 -9.13 -27.11
N ASP A 277 13.61 -8.42 -26.02
CA ASP A 277 14.13 -7.06 -25.91
C ASP A 277 15.59 -7.07 -25.45
N GLY A 278 16.36 -6.11 -25.89
CA GLY A 278 17.75 -5.96 -25.47
C GLY A 278 18.74 -6.68 -26.36
N TYR A 279 18.58 -6.60 -27.66
CA TYR A 279 19.55 -7.12 -28.60
C TYR A 279 20.48 -6.05 -29.14
N ILE A 280 21.62 -6.54 -29.58
CA ILE A 280 22.64 -5.77 -30.21
C ILE A 280 22.51 -6.02 -31.72
N VAL A 281 22.19 -4.97 -32.44
CA VAL A 281 22.16 -5.02 -33.90
C VAL A 281 23.58 -4.78 -34.43
N ILE A 282 24.10 -5.77 -35.14
CA ILE A 282 25.39 -5.65 -35.82
C ILE A 282 25.10 -5.36 -37.27
N VAL A 283 25.61 -4.26 -37.72
CA VAL A 283 25.40 -3.82 -39.11
C VAL A 283 26.76 -3.64 -39.78
N ASP A 284 26.76 -3.72 -41.11
CA ASP A 284 27.94 -3.41 -41.91
C ASP A 284 28.62 -2.13 -41.40
N ASN A 285 29.93 -2.15 -41.30
CA ASN A 285 30.79 -1.03 -40.83
C ASN A 285 30.56 0.29 -41.59
N THR A 286 29.89 0.27 -42.71
CA THR A 286 29.60 1.44 -43.56
C THR A 286 28.30 2.15 -43.16
N ILE A 287 27.44 1.57 -42.28
CA ILE A 287 26.17 2.17 -41.92
C ILE A 287 26.34 3.12 -40.71
N THR A 288 25.53 4.20 -40.73
CA THR A 288 25.45 5.15 -39.62
C THR A 288 24.53 4.64 -38.51
N GLN A 289 24.66 5.21 -37.31
CA GLN A 289 23.74 4.89 -36.19
C GLN A 289 22.27 5.17 -36.55
N GLU A 290 22.00 6.23 -37.31
CA GLU A 290 20.65 6.56 -37.75
C GLU A 290 20.08 5.51 -38.70
N GLN A 291 20.88 5.04 -39.66
CA GLN A 291 20.49 3.96 -40.57
C GLN A 291 20.28 2.65 -39.81
N ALA A 292 21.11 2.33 -38.81
CA ALA A 292 20.91 1.17 -37.97
C ALA A 292 19.60 1.24 -37.19
N GLY A 293 19.24 2.43 -36.65
CA GLY A 293 17.96 2.66 -36.03
C GLY A 293 16.75 2.43 -36.96
N GLN A 294 16.84 2.93 -38.18
CA GLN A 294 15.81 2.71 -39.20
C GLN A 294 15.66 1.23 -39.60
N TYR A 295 16.78 0.49 -39.66
CA TYR A 295 16.73 -0.96 -39.91
C TYR A 295 16.10 -1.69 -38.71
N ALA A 296 16.44 -1.32 -37.52
CA ALA A 296 15.85 -1.88 -36.31
C ALA A 296 14.32 -1.68 -36.28
N GLU A 297 13.82 -0.48 -36.60
CA GLU A 297 12.39 -0.19 -36.68
C GLU A 297 11.67 -1.01 -37.77
N ARG A 298 12.29 -1.23 -38.93
CA ARG A 298 11.73 -2.09 -40.00
C ARG A 298 11.60 -3.54 -39.58
N TYR A 299 12.51 -4.06 -38.74
CA TYR A 299 12.48 -5.44 -38.28
C TYR A 299 11.50 -5.69 -37.16
N ALA A 300 11.08 -4.67 -36.44
CA ALA A 300 10.03 -4.77 -35.43
C ALA A 300 8.74 -5.43 -35.99
N GLY A 301 8.48 -5.24 -37.30
CA GLY A 301 7.34 -5.87 -38.00
C GLY A 301 7.50 -7.35 -38.34
N HIS A 302 8.69 -7.95 -38.19
CA HIS A 302 8.99 -9.33 -38.63
C HIS A 302 9.20 -10.32 -37.42
N GLY A 303 8.54 -10.07 -36.31
CA GLY A 303 8.63 -10.96 -35.12
C GLY A 303 9.83 -10.67 -34.20
N VAL A 304 10.67 -9.72 -34.59
CA VAL A 304 11.68 -9.12 -33.74
C VAL A 304 11.03 -7.88 -33.14
N ASN A 305 10.43 -8.01 -31.99
CA ASN A 305 9.76 -6.91 -31.32
C ASN A 305 10.80 -6.01 -30.66
N LEU A 306 11.04 -4.86 -31.27
CA LEU A 306 11.87 -3.77 -30.74
C LEU A 306 11.10 -2.88 -29.76
N VAL A 307 9.79 -3.09 -29.64
CA VAL A 307 8.90 -2.25 -28.84
C VAL A 307 8.42 -3.05 -27.67
N SER A 308 8.74 -2.55 -26.48
CA SER A 308 8.12 -2.80 -25.19
C SER A 308 7.02 -3.87 -25.17
N TRP A 309 7.40 -5.09 -24.97
CA TRP A 309 6.50 -6.11 -24.49
C TRP A 309 6.82 -6.32 -23.00
N ALA A 310 5.80 -6.25 -22.19
CA ALA A 310 5.89 -6.84 -20.87
C ALA A 310 5.92 -8.37 -21.09
N PRO A 311 7.04 -9.07 -20.91
CA PRO A 311 7.00 -10.51 -21.03
C PRO A 311 6.15 -11.00 -19.87
N ASP A 312 5.14 -11.77 -20.20
CA ASP A 312 4.58 -12.66 -19.24
C ASP A 312 5.70 -13.62 -18.85
N PHE A 313 6.01 -13.77 -17.58
CA PHE A 313 7.00 -14.74 -17.11
C PHE A 313 6.72 -16.15 -17.59
N TYR A 314 5.49 -16.45 -17.98
CA TYR A 314 5.04 -17.72 -18.48
C TYR A 314 5.51 -17.99 -19.93
N ASP A 315 5.55 -16.96 -20.76
CA ASP A 315 5.83 -17.08 -22.18
C ASP A 315 7.14 -16.39 -22.60
N GLY A 316 7.83 -15.73 -21.64
CA GLY A 316 9.05 -15.01 -21.91
C GLY A 316 10.24 -15.93 -22.17
N MET A 317 10.96 -15.72 -23.26
CA MET A 317 12.29 -16.29 -23.46
C MET A 317 13.31 -15.36 -22.80
N GLY A 318 14.11 -15.92 -21.86
CA GLY A 318 15.25 -15.25 -21.28
C GLY A 318 16.55 -15.72 -21.93
N TYR A 319 17.55 -14.86 -21.96
CA TYR A 319 18.86 -15.17 -22.54
C TYR A 319 19.97 -14.93 -21.53
N GLY A 320 20.91 -15.89 -21.47
CA GLY A 320 22.03 -15.85 -20.56
C GLY A 320 21.61 -16.03 -19.10
N GLN A 321 22.54 -15.78 -18.20
CA GLN A 321 22.24 -15.84 -16.76
C GLN A 321 21.41 -14.63 -16.34
N ILE A 322 20.24 -14.90 -15.77
CA ILE A 322 19.30 -13.90 -15.27
C ILE A 322 19.39 -13.85 -13.76
N THR A 323 19.38 -12.64 -13.19
CA THR A 323 19.26 -12.44 -11.74
C THR A 323 18.03 -11.61 -11.45
N LEU A 324 17.17 -12.14 -10.59
CA LEU A 324 15.99 -11.46 -10.08
C LEU A 324 16.20 -11.13 -8.60
N GLU A 325 15.66 -10.02 -8.16
CA GLU A 325 15.54 -9.66 -6.75
C GLU A 325 14.06 -9.76 -6.37
N LEU A 326 13.77 -10.63 -5.42
CA LEU A 326 12.45 -10.84 -4.86
C LEU A 326 12.40 -10.20 -3.49
N THR A 327 11.46 -9.30 -3.27
CA THR A 327 11.21 -8.73 -1.96
C THR A 327 9.86 -9.20 -1.45
N THR A 328 9.79 -9.55 -0.17
CA THR A 328 8.60 -10.09 0.44
C THR A 328 8.30 -9.45 1.79
N TYR A 329 7.03 -9.45 2.14
CA TYR A 329 6.56 -9.30 3.50
C TYR A 329 6.04 -10.67 3.97
N GLN A 330 6.59 -11.22 5.06
CA GLN A 330 6.30 -12.58 5.48
C GLN A 330 6.39 -12.76 7.00
N SER A 331 5.76 -13.81 7.51
CA SER A 331 5.91 -14.21 8.91
C SER A 331 7.37 -14.56 9.22
N ALA A 332 7.86 -14.12 10.40
CA ALA A 332 9.30 -14.13 10.73
C ALA A 332 9.91 -15.54 10.90
N ASP A 333 9.10 -16.56 11.06
CA ASP A 333 9.54 -17.85 11.64
C ASP A 333 9.65 -18.99 10.60
N LYS A 334 9.53 -18.71 9.30
CA LYS A 334 9.58 -19.76 8.29
C LYS A 334 10.71 -19.61 7.29
N SER A 335 11.24 -20.74 6.89
CA SER A 335 12.29 -20.92 5.90
C SER A 335 11.87 -20.35 4.54
N GLY A 336 12.79 -19.86 3.84
CA GLY A 336 12.65 -19.04 2.66
C GLY A 336 12.05 -19.70 1.41
N TRP A 337 12.26 -19.02 0.32
CA TRP A 337 11.86 -19.48 -1.02
C TRP A 337 12.77 -20.57 -1.54
N THR A 338 12.21 -21.53 -2.27
CA THR A 338 12.92 -22.63 -2.93
C THR A 338 12.44 -22.85 -4.36
N SER A 339 13.17 -23.68 -5.10
CA SER A 339 12.87 -24.02 -6.48
C SER A 339 12.82 -25.54 -6.67
N ASP A 340 12.00 -26.01 -7.61
CA ASP A 340 11.91 -27.43 -8.01
C ASP A 340 12.83 -27.81 -9.18
N VAL A 341 13.71 -26.87 -9.61
CA VAL A 341 14.67 -27.07 -10.70
C VAL A 341 16.07 -26.65 -10.30
N LYS A 342 17.08 -27.25 -10.91
CA LYS A 342 18.48 -26.97 -10.56
C LYS A 342 19.02 -25.66 -11.14
N TRP A 343 18.49 -25.21 -12.26
CA TRP A 343 18.91 -23.99 -12.95
C TRP A 343 18.34 -22.71 -12.34
N MET A 344 17.46 -22.83 -11.35
CA MET A 344 16.93 -21.70 -10.57
C MET A 344 17.40 -21.83 -9.13
N VAL A 345 18.31 -20.97 -8.72
CA VAL A 345 18.89 -20.97 -7.38
C VAL A 345 18.38 -19.76 -6.63
N VAL A 346 17.84 -19.99 -5.44
CA VAL A 346 17.33 -18.94 -4.55
C VAL A 346 18.33 -18.77 -3.41
N SER A 347 18.74 -17.53 -3.13
CA SER A 347 19.61 -17.22 -1.99
C SER A 347 18.90 -17.40 -0.65
N PRO A 348 19.63 -17.52 0.47
CA PRO A 348 19.06 -17.32 1.79
C PRO A 348 18.38 -15.95 1.92
N ALA A 349 17.41 -15.86 2.83
CA ALA A 349 16.72 -14.62 3.14
C ALA A 349 17.67 -13.56 3.70
N GLU A 350 17.64 -12.37 3.15
CA GLU A 350 18.24 -11.16 3.71
C GLU A 350 17.13 -10.32 4.37
N LYS A 351 17.21 -10.10 5.68
CA LYS A 351 16.21 -9.27 6.37
C LYS A 351 16.51 -7.79 6.08
N ILE A 352 15.55 -7.10 5.45
CA ILE A 352 15.68 -5.69 5.08
C ILE A 352 14.79 -4.74 5.91
N GLY A 353 13.90 -5.31 6.74
CA GLY A 353 13.01 -4.53 7.60
C GLY A 353 12.19 -5.40 8.56
N ASN A 354 11.20 -4.83 9.21
CA ASN A 354 10.27 -5.59 10.04
C ASN A 354 9.39 -6.46 9.14
N LYS A 355 9.51 -7.80 9.27
CA LYS A 355 8.83 -8.78 8.42
C LYS A 355 9.13 -8.62 6.91
N ALA A 356 10.07 -7.77 6.52
CA ALA A 356 10.50 -7.56 5.15
C ALA A 356 11.80 -8.30 4.86
N TYR A 357 11.80 -9.07 3.79
CA TYR A 357 12.93 -9.91 3.39
C TYR A 357 13.19 -9.79 1.89
N LYS A 358 14.46 -9.97 1.53
CA LYS A 358 14.92 -9.96 0.16
C LYS A 358 15.60 -11.29 -0.17
N TYR A 359 15.40 -11.75 -1.40
CA TYR A 359 16.01 -12.95 -1.97
C TYR A 359 16.58 -12.62 -3.34
N THR A 360 17.71 -13.23 -3.65
CA THR A 360 18.28 -13.20 -4.99
C THR A 360 17.97 -14.52 -5.68
N ILE A 361 17.34 -14.46 -6.84
CA ILE A 361 17.03 -15.63 -7.65
C ILE A 361 17.95 -15.60 -8.88
N THR A 362 18.73 -16.63 -9.07
CA THR A 362 19.61 -16.77 -10.23
C THR A 362 19.08 -17.85 -11.14
N LEU A 363 18.81 -17.52 -12.39
CA LEU A 363 18.43 -18.43 -13.46
C LEU A 363 19.67 -18.68 -14.34
N ASP A 364 20.19 -19.90 -14.34
CA ASP A 364 21.41 -20.25 -15.08
C ASP A 364 21.07 -21.21 -16.24
N PRO A 365 21.14 -20.75 -17.51
CA PRO A 365 20.81 -21.55 -18.67
C PRO A 365 21.79 -22.71 -18.91
N THR A 366 22.99 -22.66 -18.33
CA THR A 366 24.04 -23.68 -18.53
C THR A 366 23.85 -24.91 -17.66
N VAL A 367 23.02 -24.82 -16.61
CA VAL A 367 22.74 -25.94 -15.71
C VAL A 367 21.78 -26.91 -16.37
N GLU A 368 22.20 -28.17 -16.54
CA GLU A 368 21.37 -29.22 -17.11
C GLU A 368 20.23 -29.63 -16.16
N ASP A 369 19.02 -29.64 -16.67
CA ASP A 369 17.81 -30.17 -16.02
C ASP A 369 16.84 -30.70 -17.08
N VAL A 370 16.01 -31.64 -16.65
CA VAL A 370 14.97 -32.22 -17.51
C VAL A 370 13.78 -31.29 -17.73
N LYS A 371 13.62 -30.30 -16.85
CA LYS A 371 12.55 -29.33 -16.90
C LYS A 371 13.07 -27.98 -17.42
N ASN A 372 12.36 -27.42 -18.41
CA ASN A 372 12.59 -26.07 -18.92
C ASN A 372 11.70 -25.02 -18.23
N THR A 373 10.74 -25.46 -17.43
CA THR A 373 9.92 -24.60 -16.58
C THR A 373 10.10 -25.04 -15.14
N GLY A 374 10.46 -24.13 -14.27
CA GLY A 374 10.63 -24.36 -12.84
C GLY A 374 9.65 -23.52 -12.04
N ASN A 375 9.27 -24.00 -10.88
CA ASN A 375 8.41 -23.28 -9.98
C ASN A 375 9.21 -22.73 -8.82
N LEU A 376 8.90 -21.50 -8.46
CA LEU A 376 9.38 -20.85 -7.26
C LEU A 376 8.35 -21.06 -6.16
N TYR A 377 8.76 -21.64 -5.04
CA TYR A 377 7.89 -21.94 -3.90
C TYR A 377 8.31 -21.20 -2.66
N TRP A 378 7.35 -20.81 -1.88
CA TRP A 378 7.57 -20.48 -0.49
C TRP A 378 7.24 -21.69 0.38
N GLU A 379 8.17 -22.11 1.23
CA GLU A 379 8.01 -23.23 2.13
C GLU A 379 7.18 -22.84 3.35
N GLY A 380 5.87 -22.74 3.17
CA GLY A 380 4.87 -22.67 4.21
C GLY A 380 4.13 -24.01 4.36
N ASP A 381 3.13 -24.06 5.21
CA ASP A 381 2.35 -25.29 5.47
C ASP A 381 1.60 -25.80 4.24
N ASP A 382 1.29 -24.94 3.27
CA ASP A 382 0.63 -25.26 2.01
C ASP A 382 1.44 -24.74 0.84
N ARG A 383 2.60 -25.21 0.55
CA ARG A 383 3.43 -24.88 -0.62
C ARG A 383 2.81 -23.83 -1.55
N GLU A 384 2.76 -22.59 -1.10
CA GLU A 384 2.33 -21.50 -1.94
C GLU A 384 3.40 -21.25 -2.99
N TRP A 385 3.11 -21.64 -4.22
CA TRP A 385 4.02 -21.34 -5.29
C TRP A 385 3.67 -19.98 -5.89
N PHE A 386 4.71 -19.24 -6.23
CA PHE A 386 4.58 -17.86 -6.68
C PHE A 386 4.34 -17.80 -8.19
N ALA A 387 5.20 -18.38 -9.00
CA ALA A 387 5.06 -18.41 -10.46
C ALA A 387 5.97 -19.46 -11.09
N PRO A 388 5.56 -20.12 -12.19
CA PRO A 388 6.49 -20.85 -13.03
C PRO A 388 7.39 -19.86 -13.77
N LEU A 389 8.69 -20.12 -13.77
CA LEU A 389 9.68 -19.38 -14.54
C LEU A 389 10.23 -20.32 -15.64
N ASN A 390 10.44 -19.77 -16.83
CA ASN A 390 11.07 -20.50 -17.91
C ASN A 390 12.59 -20.44 -17.79
N LYS A 391 13.25 -21.56 -18.12
CA LYS A 391 14.70 -21.64 -18.20
C LYS A 391 15.19 -20.68 -19.29
N PRO A 392 16.11 -19.77 -18.98
CA PRO A 392 16.71 -18.93 -20.01
C PRO A 392 17.43 -19.78 -21.06
N SER A 393 17.45 -19.30 -22.29
CA SER A 393 18.32 -19.85 -23.32
C SER A 393 19.73 -19.34 -23.16
N VAL A 394 20.73 -20.08 -23.62
CA VAL A 394 22.03 -19.51 -23.93
C VAL A 394 21.82 -18.43 -25.01
N VAL A 395 22.78 -17.49 -25.10
CA VAL A 395 22.74 -16.40 -26.06
C VAL A 395 22.31 -16.93 -27.45
N ASP A 396 21.35 -16.27 -28.06
CA ASP A 396 20.87 -16.58 -29.39
C ASP A 396 21.23 -15.48 -30.39
N ALA A 397 21.35 -15.83 -31.66
CA ALA A 397 21.68 -14.90 -32.71
C ALA A 397 20.91 -15.22 -34.00
N GLU A 398 20.39 -14.23 -34.67
CA GLU A 398 19.70 -14.36 -35.97
C GLU A 398 20.36 -13.48 -37.01
N LEU A 399 20.56 -14.03 -38.22
CA LEU A 399 21.09 -13.32 -39.36
C LEU A 399 19.94 -12.94 -40.34
N PHE A 400 19.84 -11.68 -40.64
CA PHE A 400 18.89 -11.13 -41.57
C PHE A 400 19.57 -10.43 -42.76
N ASN A 401 18.92 -10.40 -43.93
CA ASN A 401 19.32 -9.60 -45.04
C ASN A 401 18.39 -8.41 -45.19
N VAL A 402 18.95 -7.21 -45.07
CA VAL A 402 18.24 -5.95 -45.27
C VAL A 402 18.81 -5.24 -46.45
N GLU A 403 18.02 -5.06 -47.51
CA GLU A 403 18.51 -4.39 -48.73
C GLU A 403 19.83 -4.97 -49.24
N GLU A 404 19.90 -6.31 -49.28
CA GLU A 404 21.09 -7.08 -49.65
C GLU A 404 22.29 -6.99 -48.68
N LYS A 405 22.13 -6.34 -47.51
CA LYS A 405 23.17 -6.26 -46.49
C LYS A 405 22.84 -7.19 -45.32
N PRO A 406 23.83 -7.96 -44.85
CA PRO A 406 23.64 -8.80 -43.71
C PRO A 406 23.52 -7.99 -42.44
N VAL A 407 22.48 -8.26 -41.64
CA VAL A 407 22.27 -7.71 -40.29
C VAL A 407 22.22 -8.88 -39.33
N LEU A 408 23.16 -8.89 -38.40
CA LEU A 408 23.19 -9.87 -37.33
C LEU A 408 22.62 -9.29 -36.06
N VAL A 409 21.60 -9.94 -35.53
CA VAL A 409 20.97 -9.58 -34.26
C VAL A 409 21.43 -10.59 -33.22
N VAL A 410 22.09 -10.10 -32.19
CA VAL A 410 22.53 -10.90 -31.04
C VAL A 410 21.69 -10.53 -29.83
N TYR A 411 21.02 -11.53 -29.28
CA TYR A 411 20.24 -11.41 -28.07
C TYR A 411 21.19 -11.52 -26.86
N ASP A 412 21.72 -10.38 -26.44
CA ASP A 412 22.68 -10.31 -25.31
C ASP A 412 22.58 -8.91 -24.66
N GLY A 413 22.19 -8.84 -23.40
CA GLY A 413 22.01 -7.58 -22.66
C GLY A 413 23.28 -6.86 -22.25
N ARG A 414 24.45 -7.31 -22.71
CA ARG A 414 25.72 -6.62 -22.37
C ARG A 414 25.94 -5.37 -23.19
N LYS A 415 26.37 -4.30 -22.55
CA LYS A 415 26.91 -3.13 -23.24
C LYS A 415 28.28 -3.49 -23.82
N LYS A 416 28.33 -3.68 -25.12
CA LYS A 416 29.59 -3.89 -25.86
C LYS A 416 29.76 -2.81 -26.90
N SER A 417 30.99 -2.46 -27.16
CA SER A 417 31.36 -1.45 -28.17
C SER A 417 31.59 -2.04 -29.55
N SER A 418 31.90 -3.31 -29.63
CA SER A 418 32.18 -4.00 -30.90
C SER A 418 31.96 -5.51 -30.78
N ILE A 419 31.84 -6.15 -31.93
CA ILE A 419 31.76 -7.60 -32.07
C ILE A 419 32.59 -8.02 -33.29
N LYS A 420 33.16 -9.21 -33.25
CA LYS A 420 33.83 -9.81 -34.39
C LYS A 420 32.99 -10.90 -35.00
N VAL A 421 32.77 -10.80 -36.28
CA VAL A 421 32.15 -11.85 -37.08
C VAL A 421 33.18 -12.33 -38.10
N ASN A 422 33.53 -13.61 -38.07
CA ASN A 422 34.62 -14.18 -38.86
C ASN A 422 35.96 -13.38 -38.77
N GLY A 423 36.22 -12.88 -37.54
CA GLY A 423 37.45 -12.12 -37.28
C GLY A 423 37.41 -10.63 -37.72
N VAL A 424 36.35 -10.18 -38.33
CA VAL A 424 36.13 -8.78 -38.74
C VAL A 424 35.34 -8.02 -37.68
N ASP A 425 35.83 -6.83 -37.31
CA ASP A 425 35.16 -5.98 -36.33
C ASP A 425 33.92 -5.31 -36.97
N TYR A 426 32.75 -5.46 -36.31
CA TYR A 426 31.49 -4.82 -36.67
C TYR A 426 31.10 -3.79 -35.61
N LYS A 427 30.48 -2.70 -36.05
CA LYS A 427 29.89 -1.72 -35.15
C LYS A 427 28.65 -2.31 -34.46
N LEU A 428 28.64 -2.11 -33.15
CA LEU A 428 27.49 -2.42 -32.31
C LEU A 428 26.63 -1.18 -32.15
N PHE A 429 25.36 -1.31 -32.44
CA PHE A 429 24.35 -0.34 -32.06
C PHE A 429 23.55 -0.98 -30.94
N ALA A 430 23.87 -0.60 -29.69
CA ALA A 430 23.05 -0.96 -28.57
C ALA A 430 21.68 -0.31 -28.75
N MET A 431 20.67 -1.12 -28.91
CA MET A 431 19.29 -0.65 -28.76
C MET A 431 19.10 -0.33 -27.29
N PRO A 432 18.29 0.69 -26.94
CA PRO A 432 18.00 0.98 -25.55
C PRO A 432 17.42 -0.28 -24.90
N THR A 433 18.17 -0.79 -23.95
CA THR A 433 17.72 -1.83 -23.06
C THR A 433 16.77 -1.17 -22.08
N HIS A 434 15.65 -1.78 -21.82
CA HIS A 434 14.64 -1.23 -20.95
C HIS A 434 14.79 -1.78 -19.53
N GLU A 435 14.67 -0.93 -18.53
CA GLU A 435 14.40 -1.38 -17.17
C GLU A 435 12.96 -1.93 -17.10
N TRP A 436 12.79 -2.97 -16.30
CA TRP A 436 11.49 -3.62 -16.15
C TRP A 436 10.82 -3.15 -14.88
N GLU A 437 9.62 -2.65 -14.99
CA GLU A 437 8.76 -2.32 -13.87
C GLU A 437 7.77 -3.45 -13.62
N GLN A 438 7.63 -3.84 -12.37
CA GLN A 438 6.62 -4.80 -11.99
C GLN A 438 5.24 -4.14 -11.99
N SER A 439 4.27 -4.76 -12.65
CA SER A 439 2.87 -4.46 -12.43
C SER A 439 2.16 -5.68 -11.86
N ASN A 440 1.48 -5.50 -10.74
CA ASN A 440 0.63 -6.53 -10.14
C ASN A 440 -0.77 -6.45 -10.75
N TYR A 441 -1.09 -7.38 -11.62
CA TYR A 441 -2.47 -7.64 -12.03
C TYR A 441 -2.90 -9.00 -11.49
N GLY A 442 -3.49 -9.00 -10.30
CA GLY A 442 -3.96 -10.22 -9.66
C GLY A 442 -2.82 -11.18 -9.27
N ARG A 443 -2.90 -12.45 -9.66
CA ARG A 443 -1.87 -13.48 -9.40
C ARG A 443 -0.73 -13.48 -10.43
N HIS A 444 -0.77 -12.60 -11.42
CA HIS A 444 0.22 -12.51 -12.49
C HIS A 444 1.13 -11.33 -12.25
N ILE A 445 2.44 -11.58 -12.27
CA ILE A 445 3.44 -10.52 -12.25
C ILE A 445 3.87 -10.27 -13.67
N THR A 446 3.65 -9.04 -14.12
CA THR A 446 4.03 -8.56 -15.42
C THR A 446 5.16 -7.56 -15.27
N PHE A 447 6.27 -7.74 -16.00
CA PHE A 447 7.35 -6.76 -16.02
C PHE A 447 7.10 -5.76 -17.14
N ILE A 448 7.10 -4.49 -16.79
CA ILE A 448 6.96 -3.37 -17.71
C ILE A 448 8.35 -2.74 -17.89
N PRO A 449 8.86 -2.59 -19.14
CA PRO A 449 10.15 -1.95 -19.35
C PRO A 449 10.14 -0.51 -18.86
N LYS A 450 11.11 -0.13 -18.01
CA LYS A 450 11.24 1.25 -17.52
C LYS A 450 12.32 2.07 -18.21
N SER A 451 13.45 1.56 -18.46
CA SER A 451 14.61 2.10 -19.20
C SER A 451 15.95 1.52 -18.67
N ASP A 452 16.84 1.33 -19.60
CA ASP A 452 18.30 1.18 -19.45
C ASP A 452 18.90 0.18 -18.47
N VAL A 453 19.47 -0.85 -19.06
CA VAL A 453 20.69 -1.56 -18.64
C VAL A 453 20.52 -2.89 -17.91
N TYR A 454 20.68 -3.95 -18.68
CA TYR A 454 21.02 -5.26 -18.13
C TYR A 454 22.44 -5.66 -18.55
N GLU A 455 23.25 -6.15 -17.61
CA GLU A 455 24.53 -6.74 -17.90
C GLU A 455 24.46 -8.26 -17.78
N ILE A 456 24.70 -8.95 -18.89
CA ILE A 456 25.01 -10.39 -18.86
C ILE A 456 26.52 -10.53 -18.70
N SER A 457 26.94 -11.25 -17.65
CA SER A 457 28.34 -11.35 -17.29
C SER A 457 29.18 -12.28 -18.17
N SER A 458 28.54 -13.21 -18.87
CA SER A 458 29.21 -14.17 -19.76
C SER A 458 28.27 -14.75 -20.79
N PHE A 459 28.79 -15.07 -21.96
CA PHE A 459 28.17 -15.93 -22.94
C PHE A 459 29.21 -16.69 -23.74
N SER A 460 28.80 -17.75 -24.43
CA SER A 460 29.65 -18.57 -25.26
C SER A 460 29.87 -17.94 -26.65
N VAL A 461 30.90 -18.39 -27.33
CA VAL A 461 31.09 -18.15 -28.77
C VAL A 461 30.20 -19.13 -29.51
N GLU A 462 29.35 -18.62 -30.41
CA GLU A 462 28.46 -19.43 -31.20
C GLU A 462 28.86 -19.39 -32.67
N GLN A 463 28.61 -20.49 -33.36
CA GLN A 463 28.73 -20.58 -34.79
C GLN A 463 27.36 -20.57 -35.43
N LEU A 464 27.05 -19.57 -36.24
CA LEU A 464 25.80 -19.42 -36.94
C LEU A 464 26.03 -19.62 -38.45
N GLY A 465 25.81 -20.84 -38.94
CA GLY A 465 26.13 -21.20 -40.31
C GLY A 465 27.63 -21.05 -40.59
N GLU A 466 28.01 -20.19 -41.57
CA GLU A 466 29.40 -19.86 -41.90
C GLU A 466 29.98 -18.75 -41.01
N TYR A 467 29.23 -18.20 -40.07
CA TYR A 467 29.63 -17.11 -39.22
C TYR A 467 30.05 -17.61 -37.84
N VAL A 468 31.24 -17.21 -37.41
CA VAL A 468 31.73 -17.38 -36.06
C VAL A 468 31.65 -16.05 -35.36
N ILE A 469 30.85 -15.99 -34.28
CA ILE A 469 30.60 -14.78 -33.53
C ILE A 469 31.42 -14.81 -32.25
N SER A 470 32.22 -13.78 -32.03
CA SER A 470 32.95 -13.58 -30.78
C SER A 470 32.62 -12.21 -30.25
N ILE A 471 32.00 -12.16 -29.08
CA ILE A 471 31.67 -10.92 -28.37
C ILE A 471 32.68 -10.75 -27.23
N GLN A 472 33.30 -9.58 -27.12
CA GLN A 472 34.30 -9.28 -26.11
C GLN A 472 33.78 -8.28 -25.08
#